data_272f789a0430e4c14d7ed548c9892796
#
_entry.id   272f789a0430e4c14d7ed548c9892796
#
_cell.length_a   1.000
_cell.length_b   1.000
_cell.length_c   1.000
_cell.angle_alpha   90.00
_cell.angle_beta   90.00
_cell.angle_gamma   90.00
#
_symmetry.space_group_name_H-M   'P 1'
#
loop_
_entity.id
_entity.type
_entity.pdbx_description
1 polymer ?
#
loop_
_entity_poly.entity_id
_entity_poly.type
_entity_poly.pdbx_seq_one_letter_code
_entity_poly.pdbx_strand_id
1 'polypeptide(L)'
;VRRQRQMCIRDRHIRPLEILILNLMPTKIATETQIARLLANTPIQVHMTLLQTASHAATHVSAAHLESFYKNFDEVKNNRYDGMIITGAPVETMDFEQVDYWPELCEIMDFSETNVYSTLHVCWGAQAGLYYHYGVHKQLLPEKMFGVFEHRVTRPSNPLVRGFDEVFYAPHSRWAGLDRAAIDACGDLRILAESDIAGPMLLSTESGRQIFVIGHPEYDKYTLDREYKRDVKAGKPINIPCNYYPDDDPSRDPLFRWRAHGYLLYTNWLNYYVYQDTPYDLSRLEALEK
;
A
#
# COMPACT_ATOMS: atom_id res chain seq x y z
N VAL A 1 -1.15 15.70 -25.12
CA VAL A 1 -1.80 14.90 -26.19
C VAL A 1 -0.76 14.39 -27.19
N ARG A 2 0.21 15.20 -27.65
CA ARG A 2 1.27 14.76 -28.58
C ARG A 2 2.29 13.80 -27.93
N ARG A 3 2.67 13.99 -26.66
CA ARG A 3 3.56 13.09 -25.93
C ARG A 3 2.94 11.71 -25.72
N GLN A 4 1.67 11.62 -25.34
CA GLN A 4 0.95 10.35 -25.19
C GLN A 4 0.86 9.56 -26.49
N ARG A 5 0.58 10.21 -27.64
CA ARG A 5 0.55 9.53 -28.94
C ARG A 5 1.92 9.00 -29.37
N GLN A 6 3.00 9.71 -29.07
CA GLN A 6 4.35 9.21 -29.34
C GLN A 6 4.72 8.02 -28.42
N MET A 7 4.23 7.98 -27.18
CA MET A 7 4.42 6.84 -26.28
C MET A 7 3.70 5.58 -26.79
N CYS A 8 2.44 5.68 -27.19
CA CYS A 8 1.69 4.53 -27.72
C CYS A 8 2.32 3.90 -28.99
N ILE A 9 3.06 4.66 -29.78
CA ILE A 9 3.76 4.14 -30.98
C ILE A 9 5.07 3.44 -30.62
N ARG A 10 5.66 3.74 -29.45
CA ARG A 10 6.91 3.13 -28.97
C ARG A 10 6.73 1.91 -28.09
N ASP A 11 5.48 1.51 -27.77
CA ASP A 11 5.15 0.42 -26.83
C ASP A 11 5.81 -0.93 -27.15
N ARG A 12 6.25 -1.15 -28.39
CA ARG A 12 6.97 -2.38 -28.77
C ARG A 12 8.43 -2.44 -28.27
N HIS A 13 8.95 -1.36 -27.70
CA HIS A 13 10.34 -1.24 -27.22
C HIS A 13 10.45 -0.79 -25.76
N ILE A 14 9.33 -0.73 -25.02
CA ILE A 14 9.33 -0.37 -23.61
C ILE A 14 9.64 -1.64 -22.82
N ARG A 15 10.65 -1.57 -21.95
CA ARG A 15 10.91 -2.66 -21.02
C ARG A 15 9.76 -2.77 -20.01
N PRO A 16 9.47 -3.96 -19.46
CA PRO A 16 8.57 -4.10 -18.34
C PRO A 16 9.01 -3.24 -17.16
N LEU A 17 8.06 -2.73 -16.38
CA LEU A 17 8.35 -2.10 -15.10
C LEU A 17 8.73 -3.16 -14.07
N GLU A 18 9.85 -2.99 -13.40
CA GLU A 18 10.30 -3.88 -12.32
C GLU A 18 9.68 -3.41 -11.00
N ILE A 19 8.72 -4.15 -10.50
CA ILE A 19 8.01 -3.85 -9.24
C ILE A 19 8.36 -4.89 -8.18
N LEU A 20 8.94 -4.42 -7.06
CA LEU A 20 9.23 -5.22 -5.88
C LEU A 20 8.05 -5.15 -4.90
N ILE A 21 7.62 -6.30 -4.36
CA ILE A 21 6.49 -6.35 -3.41
C ILE A 21 6.97 -7.05 -2.13
N LEU A 22 7.22 -6.26 -1.08
CA LEU A 22 7.44 -6.79 0.26
C LEU A 22 6.09 -7.14 0.88
N ASN A 23 5.82 -8.43 0.94
CA ASN A 23 4.56 -8.94 1.48
C ASN A 23 4.74 -9.38 2.94
N LEU A 24 4.29 -8.54 3.87
CA LEU A 24 4.36 -8.78 5.33
C LEU A 24 3.10 -9.47 5.87
N MET A 25 2.07 -9.66 5.02
CA MET A 25 0.82 -10.30 5.43
C MET A 25 1.00 -11.81 5.66
N PRO A 26 0.37 -12.39 6.69
CA PRO A 26 0.37 -13.84 6.90
C PRO A 26 -0.39 -14.60 5.80
N THR A 27 -1.45 -13.99 5.22
CA THR A 27 -2.23 -14.53 4.11
C THR A 27 -1.64 -14.15 2.77
N LYS A 28 -0.38 -14.54 2.51
CA LYS A 28 0.42 -14.08 1.37
C LYS A 28 -0.30 -14.22 0.02
N ILE A 29 -0.86 -15.38 -0.29
CA ILE A 29 -1.51 -15.66 -1.59
C ILE A 29 -2.72 -14.72 -1.84
N ALA A 30 -3.51 -14.42 -0.81
CA ALA A 30 -4.62 -13.49 -0.96
C ALA A 30 -4.12 -12.07 -1.28
N THR A 31 -3.11 -11.60 -0.57
CA THR A 31 -2.49 -10.28 -0.77
C THR A 31 -1.83 -10.18 -2.15
N GLU A 32 -1.08 -11.21 -2.57
CA GLU A 32 -0.49 -11.30 -3.92
C GLU A 32 -1.57 -11.13 -5.00
N THR A 33 -2.66 -11.88 -4.89
CA THR A 33 -3.76 -11.84 -5.86
C THR A 33 -4.41 -10.46 -5.90
N GLN A 34 -4.62 -9.83 -4.75
CA GLN A 34 -5.21 -8.49 -4.65
C GLN A 34 -4.33 -7.44 -5.32
N ILE A 35 -3.04 -7.43 -5.01
CA ILE A 35 -2.08 -6.49 -5.59
C ILE A 35 -1.89 -6.76 -7.09
N ALA A 36 -1.68 -8.01 -7.48
CA ALA A 36 -1.51 -8.38 -8.89
C ALA A 36 -2.70 -7.95 -9.76
N ARG A 37 -3.93 -8.10 -9.26
CA ARG A 37 -5.14 -7.64 -9.95
C ARG A 37 -5.13 -6.13 -10.20
N LEU A 38 -4.67 -5.33 -9.22
CA LEU A 38 -4.59 -3.87 -9.35
C LEU A 38 -3.48 -3.45 -10.31
N LEU A 39 -2.31 -4.06 -10.22
CA LEU A 39 -1.17 -3.80 -11.10
C LEU A 39 -1.44 -4.24 -12.54
N ALA A 40 -2.22 -5.30 -12.76
CA ALA A 40 -2.57 -5.77 -14.10
C ALA A 40 -3.61 -4.89 -14.82
N ASN A 41 -4.20 -3.89 -14.17
CA ASN A 41 -5.19 -2.99 -14.77
C ASN A 41 -4.54 -1.83 -15.54
N THR A 42 -3.55 -2.13 -16.36
CA THR A 42 -2.81 -1.16 -17.17
C THR A 42 -2.31 -1.84 -18.45
N PRO A 43 -2.15 -1.11 -19.56
CA PRO A 43 -1.49 -1.64 -20.77
C PRO A 43 0.04 -1.73 -20.60
N ILE A 44 0.61 -1.20 -19.53
CA ILE A 44 2.05 -1.23 -19.26
C ILE A 44 2.40 -2.63 -18.74
N GLN A 45 3.46 -3.23 -19.27
CA GLN A 45 3.95 -4.51 -18.78
C GLN A 45 4.61 -4.32 -17.42
N VAL A 46 4.22 -5.15 -16.45
CA VAL A 46 4.76 -5.14 -15.08
C VAL A 46 5.36 -6.51 -14.78
N HIS A 47 6.60 -6.51 -14.36
CA HIS A 47 7.29 -7.68 -13.82
C HIS A 47 7.32 -7.56 -12.29
N MET A 48 6.66 -8.49 -11.59
CA MET A 48 6.54 -8.49 -10.13
C MET A 48 7.58 -9.42 -9.52
N THR A 49 8.37 -8.92 -8.59
CA THR A 49 9.24 -9.70 -7.71
C THR A 49 8.66 -9.69 -6.30
N LEU A 50 8.36 -10.87 -5.76
CA LEU A 50 7.83 -11.01 -4.40
C LEU A 50 8.99 -11.13 -3.41
N LEU A 51 8.96 -10.33 -2.35
CA LEU A 51 9.94 -10.28 -1.28
C LEU A 51 9.28 -10.66 0.05
N GLN A 52 9.98 -11.43 0.85
CA GLN A 52 9.64 -11.72 2.25
C GLN A 52 10.80 -11.37 3.17
N THR A 53 10.50 -11.18 4.44
CA THR A 53 11.54 -11.07 5.47
C THR A 53 12.12 -12.45 5.78
N ALA A 54 13.44 -12.55 5.86
CA ALA A 54 14.14 -13.78 6.23
C ALA A 54 14.08 -14.05 7.73
N SER A 55 13.98 -12.99 8.53
CA SER A 55 13.94 -13.03 10.00
C SER A 55 12.60 -13.52 10.57
N HIS A 56 11.54 -13.65 9.76
CA HIS A 56 10.24 -14.11 10.19
C HIS A 56 9.70 -15.25 9.33
N ALA A 57 9.44 -16.41 9.95
CA ALA A 57 8.86 -17.56 9.26
C ALA A 57 7.35 -17.40 9.03
N ALA A 58 6.92 -17.40 7.77
CA ALA A 58 5.50 -17.36 7.43
C ALA A 58 4.80 -18.67 7.85
N THR A 59 3.76 -18.56 8.69
CA THR A 59 3.07 -19.71 9.31
C THR A 59 1.85 -20.22 8.50
N HIS A 60 1.34 -19.45 7.55
CA HIS A 60 0.09 -19.75 6.84
C HIS A 60 0.26 -20.01 5.33
N VAL A 61 1.48 -20.26 4.87
CA VAL A 61 1.82 -20.53 3.46
C VAL A 61 2.73 -21.76 3.41
N SER A 62 2.58 -22.60 2.38
CA SER A 62 3.47 -23.75 2.22
C SER A 62 4.90 -23.31 1.91
N ALA A 63 5.89 -24.01 2.46
CA ALA A 63 7.31 -23.77 2.17
C ALA A 63 7.58 -23.81 0.65
N ALA A 64 6.96 -24.74 -0.08
CA ALA A 64 7.10 -24.88 -1.52
C ALA A 64 6.64 -23.62 -2.30
N HIS A 65 5.58 -22.94 -1.85
CA HIS A 65 5.14 -21.68 -2.46
C HIS A 65 6.16 -20.56 -2.21
N LEU A 66 6.65 -20.45 -0.99
CA LEU A 66 7.66 -19.44 -0.63
C LEU A 66 8.95 -19.63 -1.43
N GLU A 67 9.49 -20.85 -1.46
CA GLU A 67 10.70 -21.19 -2.21
C GLU A 67 10.56 -20.93 -3.73
N SER A 68 9.35 -21.11 -4.28
CA SER A 68 9.11 -20.97 -5.72
C SER A 68 8.90 -19.53 -6.16
N PHE A 69 8.33 -18.67 -5.31
CA PHE A 69 7.84 -17.35 -5.71
C PHE A 69 8.45 -16.18 -4.94
N TYR A 70 8.97 -16.42 -3.74
CA TYR A 70 9.52 -15.35 -2.90
C TYR A 70 11.04 -15.33 -2.91
N LYS A 71 11.58 -14.12 -2.86
CA LYS A 71 13.01 -13.85 -2.62
C LYS A 71 13.21 -13.30 -1.22
N ASN A 72 14.40 -13.48 -0.69
CA ASN A 72 14.88 -12.81 0.51
C ASN A 72 15.62 -11.51 0.12
N PHE A 73 15.82 -10.63 1.08
CA PHE A 73 16.45 -9.33 0.81
C PHE A 73 17.86 -9.44 0.23
N ASP A 74 18.66 -10.40 0.68
CA ASP A 74 20.01 -10.63 0.13
C ASP A 74 20.05 -10.93 -1.37
N GLU A 75 18.96 -11.50 -1.93
CA GLU A 75 18.88 -11.83 -3.35
C GLU A 75 18.50 -10.62 -4.22
N VAL A 76 17.96 -9.56 -3.60
CA VAL A 76 17.43 -8.38 -4.32
C VAL A 76 18.18 -7.08 -4.03
N LYS A 77 18.94 -6.99 -2.93
CA LYS A 77 19.58 -5.75 -2.44
C LYS A 77 20.53 -5.06 -3.41
N ASN A 78 21.06 -5.79 -4.42
CA ASN A 78 21.93 -5.23 -5.44
C ASN A 78 21.17 -4.82 -6.72
N ASN A 79 19.89 -5.08 -6.79
CA ASN A 79 19.05 -4.73 -7.94
C ASN A 79 18.45 -3.32 -7.77
N ARG A 80 17.89 -2.80 -8.85
CA ARG A 80 17.15 -1.54 -8.87
C ARG A 80 15.76 -1.79 -9.43
N TYR A 81 14.78 -1.03 -8.93
CA TYR A 81 13.36 -1.21 -9.26
C TYR A 81 12.72 0.12 -9.63
N ASP A 82 11.74 0.05 -10.52
CA ASP A 82 10.91 1.21 -10.87
C ASP A 82 9.98 1.58 -9.71
N GLY A 83 9.43 0.58 -9.04
CA GLY A 83 8.53 0.77 -7.92
C GLY A 83 8.63 -0.33 -6.88
N MET A 84 8.17 -0.02 -5.67
CA MET A 84 8.06 -0.97 -4.58
C MET A 84 6.72 -0.82 -3.87
N ILE A 85 6.18 -1.94 -3.41
CA ILE A 85 5.01 -1.96 -2.51
C ILE A 85 5.41 -2.64 -1.21
N ILE A 86 5.19 -1.96 -0.08
CA ILE A 86 5.35 -2.53 1.26
C ILE A 86 3.96 -2.72 1.85
N THR A 87 3.55 -3.95 2.08
CA THR A 87 2.20 -4.26 2.56
C THR A 87 2.01 -4.01 4.05
N GLY A 88 0.77 -4.06 4.53
CA GLY A 88 0.46 -4.12 5.94
C GLY A 88 0.93 -5.41 6.62
N ALA A 89 0.85 -5.42 7.95
CA ALA A 89 1.07 -6.57 8.81
C ALA A 89 0.15 -6.48 10.04
N PRO A 90 -0.32 -7.62 10.61
CA PRO A 90 -1.25 -7.61 11.74
C PRO A 90 -0.51 -7.44 13.09
N VAL A 91 0.36 -6.45 13.21
CA VAL A 91 1.21 -6.16 14.37
C VAL A 91 1.06 -4.72 14.89
N GLU A 92 -0.06 -4.08 14.57
CA GLU A 92 -0.30 -2.65 14.85
C GLU A 92 -0.27 -2.30 16.33
N THR A 93 -0.55 -3.26 17.22
CA THR A 93 -0.57 -3.05 18.68
C THR A 93 0.79 -3.18 19.34
N MET A 94 1.81 -3.66 18.62
CA MET A 94 3.19 -3.74 19.08
C MET A 94 3.93 -2.44 18.73
N ASP A 95 4.89 -2.03 19.57
CA ASP A 95 5.85 -1.00 19.17
C ASP A 95 6.68 -1.50 17.99
N PHE A 96 7.12 -0.61 17.12
CA PHE A 96 7.83 -1.01 15.89
C PHE A 96 9.10 -1.81 16.21
N GLU A 97 9.86 -1.39 17.21
CA GLU A 97 11.11 -2.01 17.64
C GLU A 97 10.91 -3.39 18.29
N GLN A 98 9.68 -3.73 18.69
CA GLN A 98 9.33 -5.06 19.24
C GLN A 98 8.97 -6.08 18.17
N VAL A 99 8.82 -5.63 16.91
CA VAL A 99 8.55 -6.53 15.79
C VAL A 99 9.84 -7.25 15.40
N ASP A 100 9.83 -8.57 15.37
CA ASP A 100 11.02 -9.41 15.18
C ASP A 100 11.80 -9.12 13.89
N TYR A 101 11.12 -8.73 12.81
CA TYR A 101 11.73 -8.35 11.54
C TYR A 101 11.97 -6.83 11.38
N TRP A 102 11.82 -6.03 12.44
CA TRP A 102 12.00 -4.57 12.36
C TRP A 102 13.38 -4.15 11.86
N PRO A 103 14.50 -4.73 12.34
CA PRO A 103 15.83 -4.36 11.82
C PRO A 103 15.96 -4.61 10.32
N GLU A 104 15.49 -5.77 9.82
CA GLU A 104 15.50 -6.09 8.39
C GLU A 104 14.59 -5.14 7.59
N LEU A 105 13.42 -4.78 8.14
CA LEU A 105 12.52 -3.81 7.51
C LEU A 105 13.17 -2.42 7.39
N CYS A 106 13.93 -1.97 8.39
CA CYS A 106 14.69 -0.73 8.31
C CYS A 106 15.71 -0.75 7.16
N GLU A 107 16.48 -1.84 7.01
CA GLU A 107 17.41 -2.00 5.89
C GLU A 107 16.68 -1.98 4.53
N ILE A 108 15.51 -2.60 4.44
CA ILE A 108 14.68 -2.57 3.23
C ILE A 108 14.12 -1.17 2.97
N MET A 109 13.78 -0.40 4.00
CA MET A 109 13.32 0.99 3.85
C MET A 109 14.46 1.91 3.38
N ASP A 110 15.69 1.75 3.90
CA ASP A 110 16.87 2.45 3.37
C ASP A 110 17.15 2.08 1.91
N PHE A 111 17.05 0.79 1.58
CA PHE A 111 17.14 0.32 0.20
C PHE A 111 16.09 0.97 -0.71
N SER A 112 14.87 1.18 -0.21
CA SER A 112 13.80 1.82 -0.98
C SER A 112 14.12 3.26 -1.38
N GLU A 113 14.91 3.99 -0.61
CA GLU A 113 15.33 5.37 -0.92
C GLU A 113 16.45 5.41 -1.98
N THR A 114 17.25 4.37 -2.07
CA THR A 114 18.46 4.36 -2.93
C THR A 114 18.30 3.55 -4.20
N ASN A 115 17.53 2.47 -4.16
CA ASN A 115 17.44 1.47 -5.23
C ASN A 115 16.05 1.39 -5.88
N VAL A 116 15.06 2.11 -5.34
CA VAL A 116 13.69 2.14 -5.87
C VAL A 116 13.30 3.56 -6.24
N TYR A 117 12.62 3.74 -7.36
CA TYR A 117 12.21 5.10 -7.75
C TYR A 117 11.02 5.58 -6.92
N SER A 118 9.94 4.81 -6.82
CA SER A 118 8.77 5.20 -6.03
C SER A 118 8.26 4.03 -5.17
N THR A 119 8.06 4.28 -3.88
CA THR A 119 7.58 3.28 -2.92
C THR A 119 6.17 3.60 -2.44
N LEU A 120 5.26 2.64 -2.57
CA LEU A 120 3.89 2.67 -2.07
C LEU A 120 3.79 1.83 -0.79
N HIS A 121 3.61 2.47 0.34
CA HIS A 121 3.42 1.82 1.63
C HIS A 121 1.94 1.66 1.93
N VAL A 122 1.50 0.50 2.45
CA VAL A 122 0.08 0.20 2.70
C VAL A 122 -0.15 -0.15 4.17
N CYS A 123 -1.16 0.44 4.79
CA CYS A 123 -1.65 0.20 6.14
C CYS A 123 -0.53 0.26 7.20
N TRP A 124 -0.22 -0.83 7.89
CA TRP A 124 0.88 -0.88 8.86
C TRP A 124 2.23 -0.57 8.21
N GLY A 125 2.46 -1.03 6.99
CA GLY A 125 3.67 -0.65 6.22
C GLY A 125 3.75 0.86 6.00
N ALA A 126 2.62 1.54 5.82
CA ALA A 126 2.58 3.00 5.73
C ALA A 126 2.89 3.66 7.08
N GLN A 127 2.36 3.12 8.19
CA GLN A 127 2.69 3.61 9.53
C GLN A 127 4.18 3.41 9.85
N ALA A 128 4.74 2.25 9.47
CA ALA A 128 6.16 1.94 9.66
C ALA A 128 7.06 2.89 8.86
N GLY A 129 6.74 3.13 7.58
CA GLY A 129 7.48 4.06 6.74
C GLY A 129 7.39 5.51 7.22
N LEU A 130 6.20 5.97 7.64
CA LEU A 130 6.01 7.30 8.22
C LEU A 130 6.80 7.46 9.53
N TYR A 131 6.85 6.44 10.36
CA TYR A 131 7.65 6.45 11.58
C TYR A 131 9.15 6.48 11.26
N TYR A 132 9.63 5.57 10.41
CA TYR A 132 11.04 5.42 10.13
C TYR A 132 11.65 6.63 9.42
N HIS A 133 10.99 7.11 8.35
CA HIS A 133 11.52 8.18 7.52
C HIS A 133 11.23 9.59 8.05
N TYR A 134 10.10 9.76 8.77
CA TYR A 134 9.58 11.11 9.14
C TYR A 134 9.30 11.28 10.64
N GLY A 135 9.53 10.26 11.47
CA GLY A 135 9.27 10.33 12.90
C GLY A 135 7.79 10.47 13.27
N VAL A 136 6.87 10.16 12.38
CA VAL A 136 5.43 10.23 12.65
C VAL A 136 4.98 8.96 13.37
N HIS A 137 4.67 9.10 14.64
CA HIS A 137 4.26 7.97 15.47
C HIS A 137 2.83 7.53 15.17
N LYS A 138 2.57 6.23 15.30
CA LYS A 138 1.22 5.69 15.35
C LYS A 138 0.58 5.94 16.72
N GLN A 139 -0.74 6.04 16.75
CA GLN A 139 -1.55 6.19 17.96
C GLN A 139 -2.55 5.03 18.03
N LEU A 140 -2.53 4.26 19.11
CA LEU A 140 -3.49 3.19 19.31
C LEU A 140 -4.91 3.76 19.42
N LEU A 141 -5.84 3.14 18.75
CA LEU A 141 -7.26 3.50 18.79
C LEU A 141 -7.95 2.76 19.96
N PRO A 142 -8.96 3.37 20.59
CA PRO A 142 -9.72 2.72 21.67
C PRO A 142 -10.52 1.50 21.17
N GLU A 143 -10.89 1.50 19.89
CA GLU A 143 -11.55 0.39 19.19
C GLU A 143 -11.02 0.26 17.78
N LYS A 144 -11.24 -0.91 17.18
CA LYS A 144 -10.80 -1.19 15.82
C LYS A 144 -11.52 -0.29 14.82
N MET A 145 -10.77 0.44 14.01
CA MET A 145 -11.28 1.12 12.81
C MET A 145 -11.58 0.04 11.76
N PHE A 146 -12.86 -0.38 11.68
CA PHE A 146 -13.26 -1.53 10.91
C PHE A 146 -14.49 -1.25 10.05
N GLY A 147 -14.34 -1.24 8.75
CA GLY A 147 -15.43 -0.94 7.81
C GLY A 147 -14.99 -0.16 6.58
N VAL A 148 -15.96 0.48 5.93
CA VAL A 148 -15.79 1.28 4.72
C VAL A 148 -16.14 2.73 5.03
N PHE A 149 -15.15 3.61 4.95
CA PHE A 149 -15.29 5.01 5.37
C PHE A 149 -15.25 5.94 4.16
N GLU A 150 -15.99 7.04 4.29
CA GLU A 150 -15.96 8.14 3.35
C GLU A 150 -14.68 8.96 3.53
N HIS A 151 -14.05 9.31 2.41
CA HIS A 151 -12.86 10.15 2.35
C HIS A 151 -13.06 11.28 1.35
N ARG A 152 -12.47 12.42 1.65
CA ARG A 152 -12.50 13.59 0.79
C ARG A 152 -11.11 13.86 0.22
N VAL A 153 -11.04 14.13 -1.08
CA VAL A 153 -9.81 14.57 -1.74
C VAL A 153 -9.47 15.98 -1.29
N THR A 154 -8.28 16.18 -0.73
CA THR A 154 -7.81 17.49 -0.24
C THR A 154 -6.94 18.24 -1.24
N ARG A 155 -6.33 17.52 -2.21
CA ARG A 155 -5.44 18.07 -3.23
C ARG A 155 -5.78 17.51 -4.63
N PRO A 156 -6.85 18.00 -5.27
CA PRO A 156 -7.36 17.40 -6.53
C PRO A 156 -6.41 17.58 -7.73
N SER A 157 -5.44 18.51 -7.65
CA SER A 157 -4.43 18.70 -8.69
C SER A 157 -3.31 17.64 -8.67
N ASN A 158 -3.18 16.87 -7.59
CA ASN A 158 -2.14 15.84 -7.49
C ASN A 158 -2.43 14.68 -8.44
N PRO A 159 -1.45 14.22 -9.27
CA PRO A 159 -1.65 13.15 -10.23
C PRO A 159 -2.12 11.83 -9.61
N LEU A 160 -1.79 11.54 -8.34
CA LEU A 160 -2.17 10.31 -7.67
C LEU A 160 -3.69 10.15 -7.48
N VAL A 161 -4.40 11.27 -7.30
CA VAL A 161 -5.86 11.29 -7.15
C VAL A 161 -6.58 11.69 -8.44
N ARG A 162 -5.89 11.71 -9.56
CA ARG A 162 -6.48 12.07 -10.85
C ARG A 162 -7.60 11.11 -11.23
N GLY A 163 -8.78 11.68 -11.52
CA GLY A 163 -9.99 10.92 -11.85
C GLY A 163 -10.75 10.40 -10.63
N PHE A 164 -10.32 10.71 -9.42
CA PHE A 164 -11.12 10.47 -8.22
C PHE A 164 -12.31 11.42 -8.19
N ASP A 165 -13.41 10.94 -7.64
CA ASP A 165 -14.49 11.81 -7.18
C ASP A 165 -14.01 12.66 -6.00
N GLU A 166 -14.63 13.82 -5.75
CA GLU A 166 -14.30 14.66 -4.59
C GLU A 166 -14.45 13.89 -3.27
N VAL A 167 -15.40 12.95 -3.26
CA VAL A 167 -15.70 12.06 -2.15
C VAL A 167 -15.65 10.62 -2.65
N PHE A 168 -14.93 9.76 -1.94
CA PHE A 168 -14.80 8.35 -2.28
C PHE A 168 -14.78 7.48 -1.02
N TYR A 169 -14.90 6.18 -1.21
CA TYR A 169 -14.91 5.21 -0.11
C TYR A 169 -13.66 4.35 -0.12
N ALA A 170 -13.14 4.03 1.07
CA ALA A 170 -12.04 3.09 1.24
C ALA A 170 -12.25 2.22 2.50
N PRO A 171 -11.87 0.92 2.44
CA PRO A 171 -11.92 0.05 3.59
C PRO A 171 -10.77 0.30 4.54
N HIS A 172 -11.04 0.15 5.84
CA HIS A 172 -10.06 0.14 6.91
C HIS A 172 -10.26 -1.10 7.79
N SER A 173 -9.16 -1.66 8.28
CA SER A 173 -9.12 -2.70 9.28
C SER A 173 -7.84 -2.54 10.10
N ARG A 174 -7.87 -1.70 11.13
CA ARG A 174 -6.68 -1.33 11.89
C ARG A 174 -6.97 -0.93 13.33
N TRP A 175 -6.00 -1.16 14.22
CA TRP A 175 -6.02 -0.77 15.63
C TRP A 175 -5.21 0.50 15.92
N ALA A 176 -4.61 1.10 14.90
CA ALA A 176 -3.80 2.30 15.06
C ALA A 176 -4.16 3.38 14.05
N GLY A 177 -4.09 4.64 14.48
CA GLY A 177 -4.15 5.84 13.67
C GLY A 177 -2.78 6.49 13.55
N LEU A 178 -2.75 7.71 13.02
CA LEU A 178 -1.56 8.53 12.87
C LEU A 178 -1.65 9.78 13.77
N ASP A 179 -0.50 10.24 14.20
CA ASP A 179 -0.39 11.56 14.84
C ASP A 179 -0.53 12.66 13.78
N ARG A 180 -1.73 13.26 13.72
CA ARG A 180 -2.05 14.32 12.77
C ARG A 180 -1.16 15.56 12.96
N ALA A 181 -0.85 15.93 14.20
CA ALA A 181 -0.03 17.11 14.48
C ALA A 181 1.40 16.89 13.98
N ALA A 182 1.95 15.68 14.12
CA ALA A 182 3.25 15.34 13.58
C ALA A 182 3.27 15.39 12.05
N ILE A 183 2.21 14.93 11.38
CA ILE A 183 2.09 15.04 9.91
C ILE A 183 2.06 16.49 9.47
N ASP A 184 1.24 17.33 10.11
CA ASP A 184 1.09 18.74 9.75
C ASP A 184 2.37 19.55 10.00
N ALA A 185 3.18 19.12 10.99
CA ALA A 185 4.48 19.72 11.27
C ALA A 185 5.59 19.28 10.30
N CYS A 186 5.39 18.17 9.60
CA CYS A 186 6.36 17.65 8.62
C CYS A 186 6.21 18.39 7.29
N GLY A 187 7.21 19.21 6.93
CA GLY A 187 7.20 20.00 5.71
C GLY A 187 7.19 19.20 4.42
N ASP A 188 7.63 17.94 4.45
CA ASP A 188 7.75 17.08 3.26
C ASP A 188 6.50 16.26 2.96
N LEU A 189 5.63 16.08 3.94
CA LEU A 189 4.42 15.29 3.78
C LEU A 189 3.22 16.15 3.32
N ARG A 190 2.42 15.57 2.42
CA ARG A 190 1.16 16.15 1.95
C ARG A 190 0.04 15.15 2.10
N ILE A 191 -1.03 15.53 2.80
CA ILE A 191 -2.27 14.75 2.84
C ILE A 191 -3.02 15.02 1.53
N LEU A 192 -3.31 13.97 0.79
CA LEU A 192 -4.02 14.02 -0.50
C LEU A 192 -5.50 13.65 -0.36
N ALA A 193 -5.82 12.82 0.63
CA ALA A 193 -7.20 12.45 0.97
C ALA A 193 -7.29 12.08 2.45
N GLU A 194 -8.41 12.45 3.08
CA GLU A 194 -8.68 12.18 4.49
C GLU A 194 -10.18 12.00 4.76
N SER A 195 -10.47 11.44 5.91
CA SER A 195 -11.82 11.21 6.46
C SER A 195 -11.96 11.93 7.80
N ASP A 196 -13.14 12.49 8.07
CA ASP A 196 -13.45 13.06 9.38
C ASP A 196 -13.46 11.99 10.49
N ILE A 197 -13.74 10.72 10.12
CA ILE A 197 -13.82 9.59 11.05
C ILE A 197 -12.53 8.79 11.06
N ALA A 198 -12.04 8.40 9.87
CA ALA A 198 -10.88 7.51 9.75
C ALA A 198 -9.52 8.26 9.68
N GLY A 199 -9.54 9.61 9.64
CA GLY A 199 -8.33 10.42 9.54
C GLY A 199 -7.65 10.35 8.18
N PRO A 200 -6.34 10.65 8.10
CA PRO A 200 -5.58 10.62 6.86
C PRO A 200 -5.63 9.25 6.18
N MET A 201 -5.94 9.24 4.87
CA MET A 201 -6.01 8.02 4.06
C MET A 201 -4.84 7.89 3.09
N LEU A 202 -4.50 8.98 2.42
CA LEU A 202 -3.49 9.02 1.38
C LEU A 202 -2.56 10.19 1.61
N LEU A 203 -1.27 9.90 1.75
CA LEU A 203 -0.22 10.90 1.89
C LEU A 203 0.87 10.63 0.85
N SER A 204 1.60 11.66 0.48
CA SER A 204 2.81 11.54 -0.33
C SER A 204 3.83 12.61 0.04
N THR A 205 5.09 12.36 -0.30
CA THR A 205 6.08 13.44 -0.44
C THR A 205 5.76 14.28 -1.67
N GLU A 206 6.35 15.49 -1.76
CA GLU A 206 6.18 16.37 -2.92
C GLU A 206 6.67 15.72 -4.21
N SER A 207 7.77 14.96 -4.13
CA SER A 207 8.33 14.21 -5.26
C SER A 207 7.49 12.98 -5.67
N GLY A 208 6.60 12.48 -4.80
CA GLY A 208 5.87 11.23 -5.01
C GLY A 208 6.75 9.97 -4.92
N ARG A 209 8.00 10.10 -4.46
CA ARG A 209 8.89 8.95 -4.28
C ARG A 209 8.53 8.08 -3.08
N GLN A 210 7.85 8.68 -2.06
CA GLN A 210 7.28 7.98 -0.92
C GLN A 210 5.78 8.27 -0.83
N ILE A 211 4.96 7.24 -0.90
CA ILE A 211 3.50 7.30 -0.89
C ILE A 211 2.98 6.39 0.22
N PHE A 212 2.03 6.89 1.02
CA PHE A 212 1.49 6.20 2.18
C PHE A 212 -0.02 6.08 2.09
N VAL A 213 -0.51 4.85 2.06
CA VAL A 213 -1.94 4.50 1.96
C VAL A 213 -2.36 3.83 3.26
N ILE A 214 -3.15 4.52 4.08
CA ILE A 214 -3.49 4.05 5.44
C ILE A 214 -4.65 3.05 5.43
N GLY A 215 -5.55 3.13 4.47
CA GLY A 215 -6.60 2.15 4.25
C GLY A 215 -6.18 1.01 3.32
N HIS A 216 -7.15 0.23 2.89
CA HIS A 216 -6.95 -0.97 2.09
C HIS A 216 -7.70 -0.94 0.75
N PRO A 217 -7.32 -0.06 -0.21
CA PRO A 217 -7.97 0.00 -1.52
C PRO A 217 -7.80 -1.29 -2.33
N GLU A 218 -6.83 -2.15 -1.96
CA GLU A 218 -6.55 -3.44 -2.57
C GLU A 218 -7.54 -4.54 -2.17
N TYR A 219 -8.29 -4.38 -1.10
CA TYR A 219 -9.19 -5.42 -0.59
C TYR A 219 -10.24 -5.85 -1.59
N ASP A 220 -10.48 -7.17 -1.64
CA ASP A 220 -11.63 -7.75 -2.34
C ASP A 220 -12.93 -7.46 -1.61
N LYS A 221 -14.04 -7.61 -2.35
CA LYS A 221 -15.40 -7.44 -1.83
C LYS A 221 -15.63 -8.14 -0.49
N TYR A 222 -15.13 -9.37 -0.33
CA TYR A 222 -15.38 -10.20 0.85
C TYR A 222 -14.24 -10.24 1.86
N THR A 223 -13.24 -9.37 1.76
CA THR A 223 -12.10 -9.43 2.69
C THR A 223 -12.51 -9.09 4.12
N LEU A 224 -13.25 -8.01 4.32
CA LEU A 224 -13.78 -7.65 5.65
C LEU A 224 -14.82 -8.66 6.16
N ASP A 225 -15.63 -9.25 5.28
CA ASP A 225 -16.60 -10.29 5.65
C ASP A 225 -15.91 -11.54 6.21
N ARG A 226 -14.86 -12.00 5.53
CA ARG A 226 -14.06 -13.14 6.00
C ARG A 226 -13.38 -12.85 7.34
N GLU A 227 -12.86 -11.65 7.50
CA GLU A 227 -12.24 -11.19 8.74
C GLU A 227 -13.25 -11.13 9.88
N TYR A 228 -14.39 -10.50 9.66
CA TYR A 228 -15.50 -10.42 10.62
C TYR A 228 -15.96 -11.81 11.09
N LYS A 229 -16.31 -12.68 10.12
CA LYS A 229 -16.78 -14.04 10.41
C LYS A 229 -15.73 -14.91 11.12
N ARG A 230 -14.45 -14.76 10.77
CA ARG A 230 -13.32 -15.42 11.45
C ARG A 230 -13.26 -15.02 12.93
N ASP A 231 -13.34 -13.72 13.20
CA ASP A 231 -13.14 -13.19 14.55
C ASP A 231 -14.39 -13.44 15.42
N VAL A 232 -15.60 -13.37 14.88
CA VAL A 232 -16.84 -13.83 15.54
C VAL A 232 -16.74 -15.32 15.90
N LYS A 233 -16.32 -16.18 14.96
CA LYS A 233 -16.15 -17.62 15.21
C LYS A 233 -15.09 -17.90 16.28
N ALA A 234 -14.08 -17.06 16.38
CA ALA A 234 -13.04 -17.16 17.41
C ALA A 234 -13.44 -16.55 18.76
N GLY A 235 -14.67 -16.03 18.90
CA GLY A 235 -15.15 -15.39 20.13
C GLY A 235 -14.45 -14.10 20.48
N LYS A 236 -13.81 -13.45 19.51
CA LYS A 236 -13.13 -12.15 19.72
C LYS A 236 -14.14 -11.01 19.72
N PRO A 237 -13.93 -9.98 20.55
CA PRO A 237 -14.75 -8.78 20.49
C PRO A 237 -14.46 -8.05 19.16
N ILE A 238 -15.45 -8.04 18.27
CA ILE A 238 -15.39 -7.35 16.99
C ILE A 238 -16.77 -6.76 16.65
N ASN A 239 -16.77 -5.51 16.21
CA ASN A 239 -17.96 -4.84 15.72
C ASN A 239 -18.27 -5.27 14.27
N ILE A 240 -19.52 -5.15 13.86
CA ILE A 240 -19.91 -5.26 12.45
C ILE A 240 -19.12 -4.21 11.67
N PRO A 241 -18.51 -4.55 10.51
CA PRO A 241 -17.78 -3.55 9.73
C PRO A 241 -18.73 -2.46 9.23
N CYS A 242 -18.44 -1.21 9.64
CA CYS A 242 -19.27 -0.04 9.40
C CYS A 242 -19.44 0.23 7.90
N ASN A 243 -20.66 0.57 7.46
CA ASN A 243 -21.01 0.92 6.06
C ASN A 243 -20.60 -0.15 5.01
N TYR A 244 -20.39 -1.37 5.41
CA TYR A 244 -19.93 -2.45 4.54
C TYR A 244 -21.08 -3.32 4.05
N TYR A 245 -21.99 -3.71 4.93
CA TYR A 245 -23.22 -4.40 4.55
C TYR A 245 -24.36 -3.40 4.31
N PRO A 246 -25.35 -3.72 3.45
CA PRO A 246 -26.58 -2.94 3.38
C PRO A 246 -27.26 -2.92 4.75
N ASP A 247 -27.59 -1.72 5.25
CA ASP A 247 -28.24 -1.49 6.56
C ASP A 247 -27.46 -2.11 7.75
N ASP A 248 -26.13 -2.27 7.60
CA ASP A 248 -25.22 -2.94 8.56
C ASP A 248 -25.67 -4.37 8.94
N ASP A 249 -26.42 -5.04 8.07
CA ASP A 249 -26.90 -6.41 8.27
C ASP A 249 -25.90 -7.43 7.69
N PRO A 250 -25.14 -8.20 8.53
CA PRO A 250 -24.14 -9.15 8.08
C PRO A 250 -24.72 -10.42 7.41
N SER A 251 -26.04 -10.59 7.37
CA SER A 251 -26.69 -11.62 6.59
C SER A 251 -26.83 -11.26 5.10
N ARG A 252 -26.63 -9.99 4.74
CA ARG A 252 -26.75 -9.46 3.38
C ARG A 252 -25.39 -9.44 2.69
N ASP A 253 -25.43 -9.44 1.36
CA ASP A 253 -24.22 -9.40 0.54
C ASP A 253 -23.54 -8.01 0.63
N PRO A 254 -22.21 -7.94 0.88
CA PRO A 254 -21.53 -6.65 1.06
C PRO A 254 -21.60 -5.73 -0.14
N LEU A 255 -21.49 -4.42 0.10
CA LEU A 255 -21.40 -3.40 -0.94
C LEU A 255 -19.93 -3.17 -1.33
N PHE A 256 -19.60 -3.26 -2.62
CA PHE A 256 -18.24 -3.02 -3.13
C PHE A 256 -18.10 -1.58 -3.67
N ARG A 257 -17.87 -0.61 -2.79
CA ARG A 257 -17.88 0.82 -3.11
C ARG A 257 -16.52 1.43 -3.43
N TRP A 258 -15.41 0.70 -3.21
CA TRP A 258 -14.03 1.24 -3.35
C TRP A 258 -13.27 0.72 -4.58
N ARG A 259 -13.86 -0.18 -5.36
CA ARG A 259 -13.19 -0.83 -6.49
C ARG A 259 -12.58 0.17 -7.48
N ALA A 260 -13.37 1.13 -7.96
CA ALA A 260 -12.93 2.08 -8.98
C ALA A 260 -11.75 2.93 -8.49
N HIS A 261 -11.83 3.47 -7.28
CA HIS A 261 -10.78 4.31 -6.68
C HIS A 261 -9.52 3.49 -6.35
N GLY A 262 -9.67 2.23 -5.92
CA GLY A 262 -8.54 1.32 -5.77
C GLY A 262 -7.78 1.11 -7.08
N TYR A 263 -8.48 0.83 -8.17
CA TYR A 263 -7.85 0.70 -9.50
C TYR A 263 -7.21 2.01 -9.97
N LEU A 264 -7.88 3.16 -9.78
CA LEU A 264 -7.34 4.46 -10.16
C LEU A 264 -6.06 4.79 -9.39
N LEU A 265 -6.02 4.54 -8.08
CA LEU A 265 -4.84 4.80 -7.25
C LEU A 265 -3.60 4.07 -7.79
N TYR A 266 -3.71 2.76 -8.00
CA TYR A 266 -2.59 1.96 -8.48
C TYR A 266 -2.22 2.28 -9.93
N THR A 267 -3.22 2.53 -10.80
CA THR A 267 -2.97 2.95 -12.18
C THR A 267 -2.30 4.32 -12.26
N ASN A 268 -2.73 5.28 -11.43
CA ASN A 268 -2.11 6.61 -11.35
C ASN A 268 -0.69 6.53 -10.83
N TRP A 269 -0.44 5.73 -9.78
CA TRP A 269 0.90 5.48 -9.27
C TRP A 269 1.82 4.91 -10.36
N LEU A 270 1.41 3.79 -11.00
CA LEU A 270 2.19 3.17 -12.08
C LEU A 270 2.45 4.14 -13.23
N ASN A 271 1.45 4.93 -13.63
CA ASN A 271 1.56 5.79 -14.80
C ASN A 271 2.36 7.07 -14.53
N TYR A 272 2.08 7.76 -13.43
CA TYR A 272 2.62 9.11 -13.20
C TYR A 272 3.89 9.12 -12.35
N TYR A 273 4.05 8.18 -11.42
CA TYR A 273 5.18 8.15 -10.49
C TYR A 273 6.18 7.03 -10.78
N VAL A 274 5.76 5.99 -11.52
CA VAL A 274 6.67 4.91 -11.89
C VAL A 274 7.08 5.03 -13.35
N TYR A 275 6.12 4.89 -14.28
CA TYR A 275 6.43 4.81 -15.71
C TYR A 275 6.97 6.12 -16.33
N GLN A 276 6.41 7.27 -15.94
CA GLN A 276 6.79 8.55 -16.55
C GLN A 276 8.08 9.12 -16.00
N ASP A 277 8.38 8.86 -14.75
CA ASP A 277 9.46 9.51 -14.01
C ASP A 277 10.71 8.63 -13.88
N THR A 278 10.56 7.28 -13.89
CA THR A 278 11.71 6.39 -13.79
C THR A 278 12.58 6.45 -15.05
N PRO A 279 13.92 6.51 -14.94
CA PRO A 279 14.78 6.45 -16.10
C PRO A 279 14.66 5.10 -16.82
N TYR A 280 14.71 5.11 -18.15
CA TYR A 280 14.65 3.87 -18.95
C TYR A 280 15.75 2.87 -18.56
N ASP A 281 16.94 3.38 -18.24
CA ASP A 281 18.05 2.61 -17.73
C ASP A 281 18.13 2.79 -16.21
N LEU A 282 17.75 1.76 -15.45
CA LEU A 282 17.73 1.79 -13.99
C LEU A 282 19.10 2.00 -13.35
N SER A 283 20.20 1.79 -14.09
CA SER A 283 21.54 2.11 -13.58
C SER A 283 21.74 3.61 -13.32
N ARG A 284 20.88 4.46 -13.93
CA ARG A 284 20.86 5.91 -13.78
C ARG A 284 19.91 6.41 -12.68
N LEU A 285 19.31 5.51 -11.93
CA LEU A 285 18.44 5.87 -10.81
C LEU A 285 19.26 6.61 -9.75
N GLU A 286 18.84 7.82 -9.42
CA GLU A 286 19.43 8.64 -8.36
C GLU A 286 18.76 8.32 -7.02
N ALA A 287 19.54 8.28 -5.94
CA ALA A 287 19.02 8.14 -4.59
C ALA A 287 18.11 9.32 -4.23
N LEU A 288 17.19 9.09 -3.29
CA LEU A 288 16.36 10.16 -2.72
C LEU A 288 17.27 11.11 -1.94
N GLU A 289 17.30 12.37 -2.33
CA GLU A 289 17.97 13.42 -1.54
C GLU A 289 17.13 13.72 -0.29
N LYS A 290 17.78 13.71 0.89
CA LYS A 290 17.16 14.01 2.19
C LYS A 290 17.19 15.48 2.48
#